data_163471769570c121085a2856bf376986
#
_entry.id   163471769570c121085a2856bf376986
#
_cell.length_a   1.000
_cell.length_b   1.000
_cell.length_c   1.000
_cell.angle_alpha   90.00
_cell.angle_beta   90.00
_cell.angle_gamma   90.00
#
_symmetry.space_group_name_H-M   'P 1'
#
loop_
_entity.id
_entity.type
_entity.pdbx_description
1 polymer ?
#
loop_
_entity_poly.entity_id
_entity_poly.type
_entity_poly.pdbx_seq_one_letter_code
_entity_poly.pdbx_strand_id
1 'polypeptide(L)'
;MNKQPLLFVQGAGDMWAPDGSGVLARYLDKSLGVGFEVIAPEMPDAASNPRYDPWRDVVDKALKEIGEKVALVGHSFGGSVLLKYLAEGPPPAPIAGLFLASVPWWGPEGWAYDDYAPPDDFASRLPAVLVFLYHSRQDPHVPFEHLAFYESRLPDATSRPIDGAEHSFESGLPVLISDIRETVGA
;
A
#
# COMPACT_ATOMS: atom_id res chain seq x y z
N MET A 1 25.17 8.62 -5.57
CA MET A 1 23.85 9.22 -5.30
C MET A 1 23.11 8.25 -4.41
N ASN A 2 22.51 8.70 -3.30
CA ASN A 2 21.67 7.85 -2.48
C ASN A 2 20.44 7.46 -3.29
N LYS A 3 20.02 6.22 -3.18
CA LYS A 3 18.77 5.75 -3.79
C LYS A 3 17.60 6.25 -2.96
N GLN A 4 16.48 6.53 -3.63
CA GLN A 4 15.23 6.88 -2.95
C GLN A 4 14.59 5.60 -2.38
N PRO A 5 14.42 5.47 -1.06
CA PRO A 5 13.79 4.28 -0.50
C PRO A 5 12.30 4.25 -0.79
N LEU A 6 11.80 3.05 -1.06
CA LEU A 6 10.40 2.72 -1.22
C LEU A 6 10.11 1.47 -0.38
N LEU A 7 9.24 1.61 0.62
CA LEU A 7 8.77 0.48 1.40
C LEU A 7 7.51 -0.11 0.76
N PHE A 8 7.59 -1.37 0.35
CA PHE A 8 6.48 -2.14 -0.19
C PHE A 8 5.93 -3.08 0.87
N VAL A 9 4.63 -2.99 1.16
CA VAL A 9 3.93 -3.88 2.10
C VAL A 9 2.97 -4.77 1.32
N GLN A 10 3.21 -6.09 1.37
CA GLN A 10 2.47 -7.11 0.64
C GLN A 10 1.02 -7.28 1.14
N GLY A 11 0.19 -7.92 0.32
CA GLY A 11 -1.12 -8.45 0.71
C GLY A 11 -1.02 -9.76 1.50
N ALA A 12 -2.16 -10.26 1.95
CA ALA A 12 -2.27 -11.61 2.51
C ALA A 12 -1.95 -12.66 1.44
N GLY A 13 -1.42 -13.80 1.88
CA GLY A 13 -0.99 -14.87 1.00
C GLY A 13 0.52 -15.00 0.88
N ASP A 14 0.97 -16.03 0.16
CA ASP A 14 2.39 -16.19 -0.17
C ASP A 14 2.81 -15.08 -1.15
N MET A 15 3.72 -14.23 -0.71
CA MET A 15 4.23 -13.11 -1.50
C MET A 15 4.75 -13.55 -2.88
N TRP A 16 5.37 -14.74 -2.94
CA TRP A 16 6.04 -15.24 -4.14
C TRP A 16 5.22 -16.23 -4.97
N ALA A 17 3.96 -16.48 -4.58
CA ALA A 17 3.02 -17.20 -5.43
C ALA A 17 2.86 -16.52 -6.81
N PRO A 18 2.41 -17.23 -7.86
CA PRO A 18 2.24 -16.65 -9.21
C PRO A 18 1.34 -15.40 -9.23
N ASP A 19 0.33 -15.36 -8.38
CA ASP A 19 -0.64 -14.29 -8.17
C ASP A 19 -0.37 -13.46 -6.90
N GLY A 20 0.76 -13.69 -6.24
CA GLY A 20 1.14 -13.00 -5.02
C GLY A 20 1.67 -11.59 -5.25
N SER A 21 1.69 -10.79 -4.18
CA SER A 21 2.16 -9.40 -4.18
C SER A 21 3.59 -9.19 -4.70
N GLY A 22 4.42 -10.23 -4.66
CA GLY A 22 5.81 -10.19 -5.15
C GLY A 22 5.92 -9.89 -6.65
N VAL A 23 4.85 -10.12 -7.43
CA VAL A 23 4.81 -9.73 -8.85
C VAL A 23 4.89 -8.20 -8.96
N LEU A 24 4.05 -7.49 -8.19
CA LEU A 24 4.06 -6.02 -8.15
C LEU A 24 5.36 -5.47 -7.56
N ALA A 25 5.90 -6.09 -6.50
CA ALA A 25 7.19 -5.68 -5.92
C ALA A 25 8.34 -5.77 -6.92
N ARG A 26 8.44 -6.88 -7.66
CA ARG A 26 9.44 -7.05 -8.73
C ARG A 26 9.24 -6.06 -9.88
N TYR A 27 7.98 -5.79 -10.24
CA TYR A 27 7.66 -4.80 -11.27
C TYR A 27 8.13 -3.40 -10.85
N LEU A 28 7.90 -3.00 -9.59
CA LEU A 28 8.37 -1.73 -9.03
C LEU A 28 9.90 -1.63 -9.10
N ASP A 29 10.62 -2.62 -8.57
CA ASP A 29 12.08 -2.63 -8.56
C ASP A 29 12.67 -2.49 -9.96
N LYS A 30 12.16 -3.29 -10.91
CA LYS A 30 12.61 -3.25 -12.30
C LYS A 30 12.29 -1.92 -12.98
N SER A 31 11.08 -1.39 -12.79
CA SER A 31 10.58 -0.22 -13.54
C SER A 31 11.09 1.09 -12.97
N LEU A 32 11.27 1.21 -11.66
CA LEU A 32 11.85 2.40 -11.02
C LEU A 32 13.35 2.50 -11.28
N GLY A 33 14.05 1.36 -11.35
CA GLY A 33 15.47 1.27 -11.72
C GLY A 33 16.42 1.78 -10.64
N VAL A 34 17.64 2.10 -11.06
CA VAL A 34 18.79 2.35 -10.17
C VAL A 34 18.65 3.54 -9.21
N GLY A 35 17.71 4.43 -9.46
CA GLY A 35 17.44 5.60 -8.61
C GLY A 35 16.63 5.27 -7.34
N PHE A 36 16.06 4.08 -7.26
CA PHE A 36 15.22 3.64 -6.15
C PHE A 36 15.77 2.40 -5.47
N GLU A 37 15.39 2.20 -4.22
CA GLU A 37 15.60 0.97 -3.47
C GLU A 37 14.24 0.47 -2.97
N VAL A 38 13.75 -0.63 -3.56
CA VAL A 38 12.50 -1.26 -3.15
C VAL A 38 12.77 -2.20 -2.00
N ILE A 39 12.27 -1.86 -0.82
CA ILE A 39 12.38 -2.61 0.42
C ILE A 39 11.05 -3.31 0.64
N ALA A 40 11.05 -4.65 0.58
CA ALA A 40 9.85 -5.46 0.71
C ALA A 40 10.07 -6.52 1.82
N PRO A 41 9.86 -6.17 3.09
CA PRO A 41 10.05 -7.09 4.18
C PRO A 41 9.03 -8.23 4.13
N GLU A 42 9.44 -9.41 4.58
CA GLU A 42 8.54 -10.54 4.75
C GLU A 42 7.57 -10.28 5.91
N MET A 43 6.27 -10.48 5.65
CA MET A 43 5.24 -10.27 6.65
C MET A 43 4.91 -11.59 7.40
N PRO A 44 4.87 -11.56 8.75
CA PRO A 44 4.58 -12.75 9.54
C PRO A 44 3.23 -13.38 9.17
N ASP A 45 3.22 -14.69 9.06
CA ASP A 45 2.01 -15.53 8.86
C ASP A 45 1.11 -15.08 7.70
N ALA A 46 1.65 -14.41 6.70
CA ALA A 46 0.90 -13.80 5.59
C ALA A 46 0.01 -14.81 4.86
N ALA A 47 0.47 -16.04 4.69
CA ALA A 47 -0.27 -17.11 3.99
C ALA A 47 -1.21 -17.91 4.88
N SER A 48 -1.18 -17.75 6.20
CA SER A 48 -1.93 -18.60 7.14
C SER A 48 -2.88 -17.81 8.02
N ASN A 49 -2.39 -16.80 8.71
CA ASN A 49 -3.17 -16.01 9.66
C ASN A 49 -2.58 -14.60 9.80
N PRO A 50 -2.66 -13.77 8.74
CA PRO A 50 -2.13 -12.41 8.80
C PRO A 50 -2.84 -11.62 9.91
N ARG A 51 -2.06 -10.91 10.74
CA ARG A 51 -2.56 -10.10 11.84
C ARG A 51 -1.95 -8.71 11.79
N TYR A 52 -2.74 -7.71 12.17
CA TYR A 52 -2.32 -6.31 12.11
C TYR A 52 -1.07 -6.04 12.98
N ASP A 53 -1.10 -6.40 14.27
CA ASP A 53 -0.01 -6.04 15.19
C ASP A 53 1.37 -6.54 14.78
N PRO A 54 1.58 -7.82 14.41
CA PRO A 54 2.87 -8.26 13.91
C PRO A 54 3.31 -7.55 12.63
N TRP A 55 2.38 -7.23 11.74
CA TRP A 55 2.69 -6.52 10.49
C TRP A 55 3.03 -5.05 10.76
N ARG A 56 2.29 -4.38 11.65
CA ARG A 56 2.61 -3.04 12.14
C ARG A 56 4.05 -2.98 12.67
N ASP A 57 4.46 -3.95 13.49
CA ASP A 57 5.79 -3.98 14.09
C ASP A 57 6.90 -4.13 13.02
N VAL A 58 6.65 -4.90 11.95
CA VAL A 58 7.56 -5.00 10.80
C VAL A 58 7.66 -3.66 10.06
N VAL A 59 6.53 -2.99 9.81
CA VAL A 59 6.50 -1.67 9.16
C VAL A 59 7.25 -0.64 10.01
N ASP A 60 6.99 -0.58 11.31
CA ASP A 60 7.63 0.35 12.24
C ASP A 60 9.15 0.14 12.29
N LYS A 61 9.58 -1.13 12.35
CA LYS A 61 11.00 -1.49 12.30
C LYS A 61 11.64 -1.06 10.98
N ALA A 62 11.01 -1.38 9.84
CA ALA A 62 11.55 -1.01 8.53
C ALA A 62 11.69 0.52 8.39
N LEU A 63 10.71 1.29 8.82
CA LEU A 63 10.76 2.75 8.79
C LEU A 63 11.86 3.32 9.69
N LYS A 64 12.09 2.73 10.87
CA LYS A 64 13.21 3.11 11.75
C LYS A 64 14.58 2.82 11.12
N GLU A 65 14.71 1.68 10.43
CA GLU A 65 15.96 1.31 9.75
C GLU A 65 16.23 2.18 8.53
N ILE A 66 15.19 2.56 7.77
CA ILE A 66 15.29 3.48 6.64
C ILE A 66 15.72 4.88 7.14
N GLY A 67 15.06 5.42 8.14
CA GLY A 67 15.45 6.66 8.83
C GLY A 67 15.46 7.94 7.98
N GLU A 68 15.10 7.86 6.70
CA GLU A 68 15.04 8.96 5.74
C GLU A 68 13.70 9.01 5.02
N LYS A 69 13.46 10.03 4.18
CA LYS A 69 12.19 10.23 3.45
C LYS A 69 11.89 9.05 2.53
N VAL A 70 10.77 8.35 2.75
CA VAL A 70 10.40 7.09 2.10
C VAL A 70 9.04 7.14 1.43
N ALA A 71 8.91 6.56 0.22
CA ALA A 71 7.63 6.29 -0.42
C ALA A 71 7.02 5.00 0.15
N LEU A 72 5.72 5.00 0.42
CA LEU A 72 5.00 3.81 0.91
C LEU A 72 4.09 3.26 -0.17
N VAL A 73 4.26 1.99 -0.51
CA VAL A 73 3.36 1.26 -1.40
C VAL A 73 2.74 0.11 -0.64
N GLY A 74 1.42 0.09 -0.51
CA GLY A 74 0.68 -0.99 0.13
C GLY A 74 -0.21 -1.71 -0.88
N HIS A 75 -0.10 -3.03 -0.95
CA HIS A 75 -0.97 -3.87 -1.76
C HIS A 75 -1.95 -4.62 -0.86
N SER A 76 -3.25 -4.59 -1.21
CA SER A 76 -4.29 -5.35 -0.51
C SER A 76 -4.22 -5.11 1.02
N PHE A 77 -4.09 -6.14 1.84
CA PHE A 77 -3.94 -6.04 3.31
C PHE A 77 -2.78 -5.13 3.73
N GLY A 78 -1.69 -5.11 2.99
CA GLY A 78 -0.57 -4.21 3.26
C GLY A 78 -0.94 -2.74 3.18
N GLY A 79 -1.86 -2.37 2.28
CA GLY A 79 -2.41 -1.03 2.23
C GLY A 79 -3.26 -0.69 3.45
N SER A 80 -4.05 -1.64 3.94
CA SER A 80 -4.82 -1.48 5.19
C SER A 80 -3.93 -1.28 6.40
N VAL A 81 -2.83 -2.05 6.48
CA VAL A 81 -1.82 -1.91 7.55
C VAL A 81 -1.20 -0.53 7.53
N LEU A 82 -0.78 -0.04 6.35
CA LEU A 82 -0.19 1.29 6.22
C LEU A 82 -1.16 2.40 6.62
N LEU A 83 -2.42 2.34 6.18
CA LEU A 83 -3.44 3.32 6.55
C LEU A 83 -3.67 3.37 8.05
N LYS A 84 -3.87 2.21 8.67
CA LYS A 84 -4.10 2.12 10.12
C LYS A 84 -2.86 2.56 10.91
N TYR A 85 -1.68 2.09 10.52
CA TYR A 85 -0.41 2.47 11.14
C TYR A 85 -0.19 4.00 11.14
N LEU A 86 -0.37 4.64 9.99
CA LEU A 86 -0.21 6.10 9.87
C LEU A 86 -1.28 6.88 10.63
N ALA A 87 -2.46 6.32 10.82
CA ALA A 87 -3.53 6.93 11.62
C ALA A 87 -3.35 6.75 13.13
N GLU A 88 -2.58 5.77 13.57
CA GLU A 88 -2.29 5.53 15.01
C GLU A 88 -1.27 6.50 15.59
N GLY A 89 -0.38 7.06 14.75
CA GLY A 89 0.60 8.03 15.22
C GLY A 89 1.63 8.45 14.17
N PRO A 90 2.51 9.38 14.51
CA PRO A 90 3.54 9.85 13.59
C PRO A 90 4.55 8.74 13.29
N PRO A 91 4.85 8.47 12.02
CA PRO A 91 5.84 7.48 11.63
C PRO A 91 7.26 7.94 12.01
N PRO A 92 8.20 7.01 12.27
CA PRO A 92 9.58 7.33 12.65
C PRO A 92 10.45 7.89 11.50
N ALA A 93 9.95 7.83 10.26
CA ALA A 93 10.59 8.41 9.09
C ALA A 93 9.61 9.33 8.33
N PRO A 94 10.08 10.41 7.68
CA PRO A 94 9.22 11.25 6.86
C PRO A 94 8.66 10.47 5.65
N ILE A 95 7.37 10.61 5.37
CA ILE A 95 6.71 9.95 4.24
C ILE A 95 6.72 10.87 3.02
N ALA A 96 7.12 10.32 1.86
CA ALA A 96 7.14 11.04 0.59
C ALA A 96 5.77 11.04 -0.10
N GLY A 97 5.06 9.93 -0.02
CA GLY A 97 3.74 9.70 -0.60
C GLY A 97 3.22 8.32 -0.22
N LEU A 98 1.90 8.13 -0.31
CA LEU A 98 1.22 6.89 0.02
C LEU A 98 0.48 6.36 -1.21
N PHE A 99 0.84 5.17 -1.66
CA PHE A 99 0.33 4.52 -2.86
C PHE A 99 -0.35 3.21 -2.49
N LEU A 100 -1.66 3.12 -2.69
CA LEU A 100 -2.52 2.06 -2.19
C LEU A 100 -3.16 1.29 -3.35
N ALA A 101 -2.81 0.03 -3.52
CA ALA A 101 -3.25 -0.83 -4.61
C ALA A 101 -4.17 -1.95 -4.12
N SER A 102 -5.39 -2.03 -4.68
CA SER A 102 -6.39 -3.06 -4.37
C SER A 102 -6.70 -3.22 -2.87
N VAL A 103 -6.81 -2.11 -2.15
CA VAL A 103 -6.97 -2.13 -0.68
C VAL A 103 -8.40 -2.40 -0.29
N PRO A 104 -8.68 -3.43 0.54
CA PRO A 104 -10.03 -3.69 1.01
C PRO A 104 -10.51 -2.62 2.00
N TRP A 105 -11.79 -2.25 1.89
CA TRP A 105 -12.47 -1.43 2.89
C TRP A 105 -12.97 -2.31 4.03
N TRP A 106 -12.75 -1.88 5.26
CA TRP A 106 -13.13 -2.58 6.49
C TRP A 106 -14.26 -1.83 7.20
N GLY A 107 -15.28 -2.56 7.63
CA GLY A 107 -16.42 -1.98 8.33
C GLY A 107 -17.76 -2.50 7.81
N PRO A 108 -18.89 -1.91 8.24
CA PRO A 108 -20.23 -2.43 7.95
C PRO A 108 -20.60 -2.54 6.47
N GLU A 109 -19.98 -1.68 5.64
CA GLU A 109 -20.25 -1.60 4.19
C GLU A 109 -19.24 -2.42 3.35
N GLY A 110 -18.19 -2.97 3.99
CA GLY A 110 -17.15 -3.75 3.35
C GLY A 110 -16.91 -5.08 4.03
N TRP A 111 -15.66 -5.42 4.28
CA TRP A 111 -15.32 -6.64 4.98
C TRP A 111 -15.41 -6.47 6.51
N ALA A 112 -16.11 -7.37 7.16
CA ALA A 112 -16.29 -7.37 8.61
C ALA A 112 -15.12 -8.04 9.32
N TYR A 113 -13.97 -7.40 9.36
CA TYR A 113 -12.80 -7.88 10.10
C TYR A 113 -12.10 -6.70 10.80
N ASP A 114 -12.32 -6.60 12.11
CA ASP A 114 -11.96 -5.42 12.90
C ASP A 114 -10.44 -5.20 13.05
N ASP A 115 -9.64 -6.25 12.88
CA ASP A 115 -8.20 -6.19 13.10
C ASP A 115 -7.49 -5.15 12.20
N TYR A 116 -7.98 -4.96 10.97
CA TYR A 116 -7.41 -4.06 9.98
C TYR A 116 -8.16 -2.72 9.82
N ALA A 117 -9.32 -2.60 10.43
CA ALA A 117 -10.10 -1.37 10.32
C ALA A 117 -9.32 -0.20 10.91
N PRO A 118 -9.09 0.88 10.15
CA PRO A 118 -8.54 2.10 10.72
C PRO A 118 -9.59 2.78 11.61
N PRO A 119 -9.20 3.69 12.51
CA PRO A 119 -10.18 4.49 13.27
C PRO A 119 -11.06 5.31 12.33
N ASP A 120 -12.30 5.61 12.74
CA ASP A 120 -13.28 6.33 11.92
C ASP A 120 -12.78 7.68 11.38
N ASP A 121 -11.93 8.34 12.15
CA ASP A 121 -11.32 9.63 11.82
C ASP A 121 -9.92 9.52 11.19
N PHE A 122 -9.56 8.32 10.66
CA PHE A 122 -8.23 8.04 10.12
C PHE A 122 -7.76 9.07 9.10
N ALA A 123 -8.65 9.55 8.24
CA ALA A 123 -8.32 10.49 7.19
C ALA A 123 -7.71 11.79 7.74
N SER A 124 -8.20 12.28 8.88
CA SER A 124 -7.68 13.49 9.54
C SER A 124 -6.37 13.25 10.30
N ARG A 125 -5.99 11.98 10.49
CA ARG A 125 -4.77 11.58 11.22
C ARG A 125 -3.62 11.23 10.30
N LEU A 126 -3.88 11.04 9.00
CA LEU A 126 -2.81 10.76 8.04
C LEU A 126 -1.83 11.94 7.97
N PRO A 127 -0.54 11.68 7.77
CA PRO A 127 0.42 12.74 7.48
C PRO A 127 0.00 13.50 6.22
N ALA A 128 0.38 14.80 6.14
CA ALA A 128 0.08 15.66 5.00
C ALA A 128 0.93 15.25 3.78
N VAL A 129 0.54 14.19 3.10
CA VAL A 129 1.19 13.61 1.92
C VAL A 129 0.18 13.33 0.82
N LEU A 130 0.66 13.22 -0.42
CA LEU A 130 -0.19 12.78 -1.53
C LEU A 130 -0.56 11.32 -1.33
N VAL A 131 -1.85 11.01 -1.52
CA VAL A 131 -2.40 9.67 -1.45
C VAL A 131 -2.94 9.28 -2.82
N PHE A 132 -2.57 8.09 -3.29
CA PHE A 132 -3.03 7.52 -4.55
C PHE A 132 -3.71 6.18 -4.29
N LEU A 133 -4.84 5.97 -4.98
CA LEU A 133 -5.67 4.77 -4.86
C LEU A 133 -5.75 4.08 -6.23
N TYR A 134 -5.30 2.84 -6.33
CA TYR A 134 -5.35 2.03 -7.56
C TYR A 134 -6.24 0.83 -7.33
N HIS A 135 -7.18 0.57 -8.24
CA HIS A 135 -8.07 -0.58 -8.13
C HIS A 135 -8.52 -1.07 -9.51
N SER A 136 -8.40 -2.37 -9.76
CA SER A 136 -8.92 -2.99 -10.98
C SER A 136 -10.44 -3.07 -10.94
N ARG A 137 -11.12 -2.70 -12.04
CA ARG A 137 -12.58 -2.70 -12.13
C ARG A 137 -13.20 -4.09 -11.97
N GLN A 138 -12.47 -5.13 -12.28
CA GLN A 138 -12.89 -6.53 -12.22
C GLN A 138 -11.95 -7.34 -11.32
N ASP A 139 -11.45 -6.71 -10.25
CA ASP A 139 -10.62 -7.37 -9.24
C ASP A 139 -11.34 -8.63 -8.71
N PRO A 140 -10.75 -9.83 -8.82
CA PRO A 140 -11.41 -11.08 -8.42
C PRO A 140 -11.46 -11.30 -6.91
N HIS A 141 -10.72 -10.50 -6.13
CA HIS A 141 -10.60 -10.68 -4.68
C HIS A 141 -11.25 -9.52 -3.90
N VAL A 142 -10.90 -8.28 -4.22
CA VAL A 142 -11.43 -7.11 -3.55
C VAL A 142 -12.42 -6.39 -4.46
N PRO A 143 -13.71 -6.35 -4.13
CA PRO A 143 -14.72 -5.69 -4.95
C PRO A 143 -14.36 -4.23 -5.27
N PHE A 144 -14.60 -3.81 -6.51
CA PHE A 144 -14.25 -2.47 -6.99
C PHE A 144 -14.93 -1.35 -6.19
N GLU A 145 -16.10 -1.63 -5.60
CA GLU A 145 -16.86 -0.71 -4.74
C GLU A 145 -16.05 -0.26 -3.51
N HIS A 146 -15.05 -1.03 -3.08
CA HIS A 146 -14.17 -0.65 -1.98
C HIS A 146 -13.38 0.64 -2.28
N LEU A 147 -13.07 0.92 -3.55
CA LEU A 147 -12.46 2.17 -3.96
C LEU A 147 -13.35 3.38 -3.61
N ALA A 148 -14.66 3.29 -3.87
CA ALA A 148 -15.58 4.39 -3.60
C ALA A 148 -15.69 4.75 -2.11
N PHE A 149 -15.54 3.77 -1.22
CA PHE A 149 -15.50 4.03 0.23
C PHE A 149 -14.27 4.85 0.61
N TYR A 150 -13.10 4.55 0.05
CA TYR A 150 -11.89 5.34 0.25
C TYR A 150 -12.02 6.75 -0.36
N GLU A 151 -12.55 6.89 -1.58
CA GLU A 151 -12.78 8.19 -2.22
C GLU A 151 -13.66 9.09 -1.35
N SER A 152 -14.69 8.53 -0.72
CA SER A 152 -15.59 9.29 0.16
C SER A 152 -14.93 9.78 1.46
N ARG A 153 -13.89 9.10 1.94
CA ARG A 153 -13.15 9.42 3.18
C ARG A 153 -11.87 10.21 2.94
N LEU A 154 -11.30 10.09 1.74
CA LEU A 154 -10.05 10.73 1.30
C LEU A 154 -10.31 11.58 0.04
N PRO A 155 -11.07 12.67 0.15
CA PRO A 155 -11.50 13.46 -1.02
C PRO A 155 -10.35 14.11 -1.79
N ASP A 156 -9.19 14.27 -1.14
CA ASP A 156 -7.97 14.81 -1.76
C ASP A 156 -7.08 13.73 -2.38
N ALA A 157 -7.43 12.45 -2.24
CA ALA A 157 -6.68 11.36 -2.84
C ALA A 157 -6.88 11.29 -4.36
N THR A 158 -5.84 10.92 -5.08
CA THR A 158 -5.91 10.67 -6.52
C THR A 158 -6.32 9.23 -6.78
N SER A 159 -7.53 9.02 -7.30
CA SER A 159 -8.02 7.69 -7.69
C SER A 159 -7.59 7.33 -9.11
N ARG A 160 -7.16 6.09 -9.28
CA ARG A 160 -6.74 5.47 -10.54
C ARG A 160 -7.52 4.16 -10.76
N PRO A 161 -8.76 4.21 -11.23
CA PRO A 161 -9.46 3.01 -11.69
C PRO A 161 -8.71 2.37 -12.86
N ILE A 162 -8.41 1.08 -12.76
CA ILE A 162 -7.63 0.32 -13.75
C ILE A 162 -8.58 -0.63 -14.49
N ASP A 163 -8.53 -0.62 -15.81
CA ASP A 163 -9.26 -1.58 -16.61
C ASP A 163 -8.57 -2.95 -16.54
N GLY A 164 -9.36 -4.00 -16.30
CA GLY A 164 -8.85 -5.36 -16.16
C GLY A 164 -9.34 -6.07 -14.91
N ALA A 165 -8.88 -7.30 -14.73
CA ALA A 165 -9.30 -8.21 -13.67
C ALA A 165 -8.14 -8.70 -12.80
N GLU A 166 -7.07 -7.92 -12.69
CA GLU A 166 -5.89 -8.30 -11.92
C GLU A 166 -5.95 -7.71 -10.50
N HIS A 167 -5.74 -8.56 -9.49
CA HIS A 167 -5.58 -8.11 -8.11
C HIS A 167 -4.17 -7.65 -7.80
N SER A 168 -3.18 -8.42 -8.23
CA SER A 168 -1.75 -8.16 -7.97
C SER A 168 -1.03 -7.43 -9.10
N PHE A 169 -1.77 -7.00 -10.13
CA PHE A 169 -1.25 -6.26 -11.29
C PHE A 169 -0.10 -7.00 -12.00
N GLU A 170 -0.35 -8.27 -12.35
CA GLU A 170 0.61 -9.17 -12.98
C GLU A 170 1.14 -8.64 -14.31
N SER A 171 0.33 -7.87 -15.06
CA SER A 171 0.72 -7.19 -16.28
C SER A 171 1.50 -5.88 -16.03
N GLY A 172 1.69 -5.51 -14.76
CA GLY A 172 2.31 -4.26 -14.34
C GLY A 172 1.31 -3.11 -14.16
N LEU A 173 1.78 -2.03 -13.53
CA LEU A 173 0.98 -0.85 -13.22
C LEU A 173 1.76 0.43 -13.58
N PRO A 174 1.86 0.79 -14.89
CA PRO A 174 2.69 1.91 -15.34
C PRO A 174 2.32 3.26 -14.72
N VAL A 175 1.04 3.50 -14.45
CA VAL A 175 0.58 4.74 -13.81
C VAL A 175 1.13 4.90 -12.40
N LEU A 176 1.27 3.81 -11.63
CA LEU A 176 1.90 3.83 -10.31
C LEU A 176 3.38 4.27 -10.40
N ILE A 177 4.11 3.80 -11.42
CA ILE A 177 5.51 4.21 -11.63
C ILE A 177 5.60 5.71 -11.91
N SER A 178 4.70 6.25 -12.75
CA SER A 178 4.65 7.69 -13.04
C SER A 178 4.33 8.50 -11.79
N ASP A 179 3.28 8.12 -11.06
CA ASP A 179 2.85 8.81 -9.84
C ASP A 179 3.95 8.79 -8.76
N ILE A 180 4.66 7.68 -8.58
CA ILE A 180 5.81 7.60 -7.66
C ILE A 180 6.91 8.57 -8.07
N ARG A 181 7.32 8.55 -9.35
CA ARG A 181 8.41 9.41 -9.84
C ARG A 181 8.07 10.89 -9.72
N GLU A 182 6.85 11.27 -10.06
CA GLU A 182 6.38 12.66 -9.96
C GLU A 182 6.32 13.13 -8.51
N THR A 183 5.87 12.27 -7.59
CA THR A 183 5.74 12.60 -6.17
C THR A 183 7.09 12.72 -5.46
N VAL A 184 8.03 11.82 -5.79
CA VAL A 184 9.31 11.70 -5.07
C VAL A 184 10.42 12.49 -5.75
N GLY A 185 10.32 12.74 -7.04
CA GLY A 185 11.29 13.51 -7.84
C GLY A 185 11.06 15.02 -7.82
N ALA A 186 10.02 15.48 -7.12
CA ALA A 186 9.64 16.89 -7.03
C ALA A 186 10.41 17.65 -5.93
#